data_06963f2da6c95ea98b4d5e74e5372a85
#
_entry.id   06963f2da6c95ea98b4d5e74e5372a85
#
_cell.length_a   1.000
_cell.length_b   1.000
_cell.length_c   1.000
_cell.angle_alpha   90.00
_cell.angle_beta   90.00
_cell.angle_gamma   90.00
#
_symmetry.space_group_name_H-M   'P 1'
#
loop_
_entity.id
_entity.type
_entity.pdbx_description
1 polymer ?
#
loop_
_entity_poly.entity_id
_entity_poly.type
_entity_poly.pdbx_seq_one_letter_code
_entity_poly.pdbx_strand_id
1 'polypeptide(L)'
;FCVPGESYLAVLEGLRRNDNSMRLVTNRHESGAAFAANGYAKISRKPGIAFVSRGPGATNASIGVHTADQDSIPLVLFIGQIPLIEMGREAFQEIDYKAFYGTIAKAVLEPLNATDVARATADALTLAQSGRPGPVVVVLPEDVTEADGGDIAIPVPRAATTGQASDAQISAAAAMIDKAERVLIIGGELIK
;
A
#
# COMPACT_ATOMS: atom_id res chain seq x y z
N PHE A 1 1.49 -5.31 -9.86
CA PHE A 1 2.10 -4.53 -10.95
C PHE A 1 3.51 -4.14 -10.56
N CYS A 2 4.44 -4.00 -11.52
CA CYS A 2 5.81 -3.60 -11.18
C CYS A 2 6.51 -2.91 -12.34
N VAL A 3 7.59 -2.18 -12.00
CA VAL A 3 8.72 -1.93 -12.88
C VAL A 3 9.91 -2.66 -12.24
N PRO A 4 10.42 -3.74 -12.85
CA PRO A 4 11.49 -4.54 -12.25
C PRO A 4 12.74 -3.69 -11.97
N GLY A 5 13.39 -3.93 -10.84
CA GLY A 5 14.60 -3.25 -10.42
C GLY A 5 15.47 -4.11 -9.52
N GLU A 6 16.75 -3.77 -9.46
CA GLU A 6 17.74 -4.55 -8.73
C GLU A 6 17.50 -4.59 -7.20
N SER A 7 16.96 -3.51 -6.64
CA SER A 7 16.78 -3.37 -5.19
C SER A 7 15.74 -4.30 -4.55
N TYR A 8 15.11 -5.18 -5.31
CA TYR A 8 14.18 -6.18 -4.81
C TYR A 8 14.19 -7.49 -5.62
N LEU A 9 15.37 -7.87 -6.12
CA LEU A 9 15.56 -9.13 -6.86
C LEU A 9 15.16 -10.36 -6.06
N ALA A 10 15.46 -10.37 -4.76
CA ALA A 10 15.07 -11.48 -3.88
C ALA A 10 13.54 -11.66 -3.83
N VAL A 11 12.78 -10.56 -3.84
CA VAL A 11 11.31 -10.61 -3.90
C VAL A 11 10.82 -11.16 -5.24
N LEU A 12 11.42 -10.72 -6.36
CA LEU A 12 11.08 -11.23 -7.69
C LEU A 12 11.38 -12.73 -7.81
N GLU A 13 12.51 -13.19 -7.25
CA GLU A 13 12.85 -14.59 -7.20
C GLU A 13 11.90 -15.40 -6.29
N GLY A 14 11.51 -14.84 -5.15
CA GLY A 14 10.49 -15.44 -4.29
C GLY A 14 9.15 -15.61 -5.01
N LEU A 15 8.71 -14.59 -5.78
CA LEU A 15 7.50 -14.67 -6.60
C LEU A 15 7.62 -15.72 -7.71
N ARG A 16 8.79 -15.84 -8.35
CA ARG A 16 9.06 -16.84 -9.38
C ARG A 16 9.01 -18.27 -8.85
N ARG A 17 9.57 -18.48 -7.65
CA ARG A 17 9.58 -19.82 -7.00
C ARG A 17 8.20 -20.24 -6.52
N ASN A 18 7.38 -19.28 -6.11
CA ASN A 18 6.01 -19.53 -5.65
C ASN A 18 5.04 -19.56 -6.86
N ASP A 19 5.10 -20.57 -7.67
CA ASP A 19 4.43 -20.76 -8.96
C ASP A 19 2.88 -20.65 -8.93
N ASN A 20 2.29 -20.16 -7.85
CA ASN A 20 0.94 -20.61 -7.59
C ASN A 20 -0.18 -19.61 -7.63
N SER A 21 0.00 -18.34 -7.76
CA SER A 21 -1.21 -17.51 -7.75
C SER A 21 -1.04 -16.03 -8.03
N MET A 22 0.16 -15.49 -7.94
CA MET A 22 0.35 -14.05 -8.17
C MET A 22 0.85 -13.77 -9.59
N ARG A 23 0.00 -13.14 -10.37
CA ARG A 23 0.38 -12.65 -11.68
C ARG A 23 1.18 -11.36 -11.55
N LEU A 24 2.45 -11.40 -11.94
CA LEU A 24 3.29 -10.21 -12.05
C LEU A 24 3.03 -9.53 -13.41
N VAL A 25 2.59 -8.27 -13.37
CA VAL A 25 2.35 -7.45 -14.56
C VAL A 25 3.39 -6.35 -14.62
N THR A 26 4.30 -6.46 -15.59
CA THR A 26 5.37 -5.49 -15.79
C THR A 26 4.88 -4.26 -16.55
N ASN A 27 5.29 -3.10 -16.10
CA ASN A 27 5.00 -1.81 -16.70
C ASN A 27 6.31 -1.16 -17.18
N ARG A 28 6.21 -0.17 -18.05
CA ARG A 28 7.38 0.57 -18.57
C ARG A 28 7.73 1.80 -17.75
N HIS A 29 6.84 2.22 -16.86
CA HIS A 29 7.02 3.39 -16.01
C HIS A 29 6.28 3.16 -14.69
N GLU A 30 6.85 3.63 -13.59
CA GLU A 30 6.35 3.34 -12.24
C GLU A 30 5.01 4.03 -11.94
N SER A 31 4.79 5.22 -12.50
CA SER A 31 3.46 5.84 -12.43
C SER A 31 2.39 4.97 -13.10
N GLY A 32 2.72 4.33 -14.22
CA GLY A 32 1.83 3.38 -14.88
C GLY A 32 1.55 2.16 -14.02
N ALA A 33 2.55 1.61 -13.31
CA ALA A 33 2.38 0.50 -12.38
C ALA A 33 1.47 0.89 -11.21
N ALA A 34 1.70 2.07 -10.62
CA ALA A 34 0.89 2.58 -9.51
C ALA A 34 -0.56 2.87 -9.95
N PHE A 35 -0.78 3.48 -11.11
CA PHE A 35 -2.13 3.70 -11.65
C PHE A 35 -2.84 2.39 -12.04
N ALA A 36 -2.12 1.41 -12.57
CA ALA A 36 -2.69 0.08 -12.84
C ALA A 36 -3.14 -0.61 -11.53
N ALA A 37 -2.35 -0.49 -10.46
CA ALA A 37 -2.73 -0.97 -9.14
C ALA A 37 -3.96 -0.23 -8.58
N ASN A 38 -4.04 1.10 -8.76
CA ASN A 38 -5.20 1.90 -8.38
C ASN A 38 -6.46 1.47 -9.15
N GLY A 39 -6.36 1.29 -10.48
CA GLY A 39 -7.46 0.80 -11.30
C GLY A 39 -7.92 -0.59 -10.89
N TYR A 40 -6.98 -1.50 -10.62
CA TYR A 40 -7.29 -2.82 -10.08
C TYR A 40 -8.06 -2.74 -8.77
N ALA A 41 -7.60 -1.90 -7.82
CA ALA A 41 -8.25 -1.76 -6.52
C ALA A 41 -9.67 -1.22 -6.64
N LYS A 42 -9.90 -0.23 -7.50
CA LYS A 42 -11.23 0.35 -7.74
C LYS A 42 -12.22 -0.70 -8.29
N ILE A 43 -11.78 -1.52 -9.21
CA ILE A 43 -12.65 -2.51 -9.89
C ILE A 43 -12.84 -3.77 -9.04
N SER A 44 -11.74 -4.32 -8.49
CA SER A 44 -11.78 -5.60 -7.76
C SER A 44 -12.24 -5.46 -6.31
N ARG A 45 -12.20 -4.24 -5.76
CA ARG A 45 -12.41 -3.94 -4.32
C ARG A 45 -11.42 -4.67 -3.41
N LYS A 46 -10.25 -5.00 -3.94
CA LYS A 46 -9.11 -5.58 -3.22
C LYS A 46 -7.97 -4.59 -3.25
N PRO A 47 -7.00 -4.63 -2.31
CA PRO A 47 -5.84 -3.76 -2.37
C PRO A 47 -5.09 -3.90 -3.70
N GLY A 48 -4.77 -2.78 -4.31
CA GLY A 48 -3.83 -2.74 -5.41
C GLY A 48 -2.41 -2.91 -4.90
N ILE A 49 -1.57 -3.66 -5.61
CA ILE A 49 -0.18 -3.89 -5.21
C ILE A 49 0.74 -3.44 -6.35
N ALA A 50 1.70 -2.60 -6.00
CA ALA A 50 2.75 -2.17 -6.92
C ALA A 50 4.13 -2.36 -6.28
N PHE A 51 5.13 -2.74 -7.10
CA PHE A 51 6.53 -2.85 -6.72
C PHE A 51 7.37 -1.94 -7.60
N VAL A 52 8.26 -1.18 -6.98
CA VAL A 52 9.16 -0.26 -7.67
C VAL A 52 10.55 -0.29 -7.04
N SER A 53 11.57 0.11 -7.81
CA SER A 53 12.93 0.25 -7.29
C SER A 53 13.07 1.51 -6.44
N ARG A 54 14.20 1.62 -5.74
CA ARG A 54 14.58 2.77 -4.92
C ARG A 54 14.73 4.06 -5.75
N GLY A 55 14.79 5.17 -5.07
CA GLY A 55 15.09 6.48 -5.66
C GLY A 55 14.11 6.87 -6.77
N PRO A 56 14.57 6.94 -8.02
CA PRO A 56 13.75 7.38 -9.16
C PRO A 56 12.48 6.56 -9.35
N GLY A 57 12.52 5.24 -9.11
CA GLY A 57 11.34 4.38 -9.20
C GLY A 57 10.26 4.77 -8.19
N ALA A 58 10.66 4.98 -6.96
CA ALA A 58 9.76 5.43 -5.91
C ALA A 58 9.18 6.82 -6.21
N THR A 59 10.02 7.78 -6.62
CA THR A 59 9.55 9.14 -6.93
C THR A 59 8.59 9.15 -8.13
N ASN A 60 8.84 8.34 -9.16
CA ASN A 60 7.91 8.19 -10.28
C ASN A 60 6.55 7.60 -9.86
N ALA A 61 6.52 6.69 -8.87
CA ALA A 61 5.29 6.09 -8.37
C ALA A 61 4.46 7.03 -7.49
N SER A 62 5.05 8.11 -6.97
CA SER A 62 4.42 8.99 -5.99
C SER A 62 3.11 9.62 -6.46
N ILE A 63 2.96 9.90 -7.74
CA ILE A 63 1.71 10.40 -8.31
C ILE A 63 0.55 9.42 -8.11
N GLY A 64 0.81 8.11 -8.24
CA GLY A 64 -0.21 7.09 -7.98
C GLY A 64 -0.54 6.94 -6.51
N VAL A 65 0.44 7.13 -5.62
CA VAL A 65 0.22 7.14 -4.16
C VAL A 65 -0.65 8.35 -3.77
N HIS A 66 -0.31 9.55 -4.27
CA HIS A 66 -1.10 10.75 -4.01
C HIS A 66 -2.55 10.59 -4.52
N THR A 67 -2.73 10.04 -5.72
CA THR A 67 -4.06 9.75 -6.27
C THR A 67 -4.82 8.76 -5.37
N ALA A 68 -4.15 7.70 -4.89
CA ALA A 68 -4.76 6.72 -3.99
C ALA A 68 -5.21 7.35 -2.66
N ASP A 69 -4.44 8.29 -2.12
CA ASP A 69 -4.82 9.05 -0.92
C ASP A 69 -6.08 9.89 -1.17
N GLN A 70 -6.10 10.68 -2.24
CA GLN A 70 -7.22 11.56 -2.56
C GLN A 70 -8.51 10.79 -2.85
N ASP A 71 -8.40 9.67 -3.56
CA ASP A 71 -9.55 8.85 -4.00
C ASP A 71 -9.90 7.71 -3.03
N SER A 72 -9.29 7.65 -1.85
CA SER A 72 -9.55 6.60 -0.85
C SER A 72 -9.35 5.18 -1.41
N ILE A 73 -8.30 4.97 -2.21
CA ILE A 73 -7.98 3.71 -2.86
C ILE A 73 -7.04 2.90 -1.96
N PRO A 74 -7.35 1.65 -1.59
CA PRO A 74 -6.42 0.79 -0.88
C PRO A 74 -5.27 0.38 -1.82
N LEU A 75 -4.11 0.98 -1.64
CA LEU A 75 -2.88 0.70 -2.38
C LEU A 75 -1.80 0.25 -1.40
N VAL A 76 -1.03 -0.78 -1.75
CA VAL A 76 0.24 -1.09 -1.10
C VAL A 76 1.36 -0.94 -2.12
N LEU A 77 2.22 0.05 -1.89
CA LEU A 77 3.41 0.28 -2.70
C LEU A 77 4.62 -0.31 -1.98
N PHE A 78 5.24 -1.31 -2.57
CA PHE A 78 6.53 -1.84 -2.13
C PHE A 78 7.67 -1.14 -2.86
N ILE A 79 8.64 -0.67 -2.10
CA ILE A 79 9.81 0.02 -2.62
C ILE A 79 11.05 -0.74 -2.17
N GLY A 80 11.88 -1.19 -3.12
CA GLY A 80 13.21 -1.66 -2.77
C GLY A 80 14.07 -0.47 -2.28
N GLN A 81 14.94 -0.72 -1.32
CA GLN A 81 15.81 0.30 -0.71
C GLN A 81 17.26 -0.19 -0.71
N ILE A 82 18.20 0.73 -0.52
CA ILE A 82 19.61 0.41 -0.30
C ILE A 82 19.79 -0.49 0.94
N PRO A 83 20.89 -1.24 1.05
CA PRO A 83 21.20 -2.01 2.25
C PRO A 83 21.23 -1.14 3.51
N LEU A 84 20.78 -1.69 4.63
CA LEU A 84 20.73 -0.98 5.93
C LEU A 84 22.09 -0.38 6.34
N ILE A 85 23.17 -1.10 6.06
CA ILE A 85 24.54 -0.66 6.41
C ILE A 85 24.97 0.61 5.65
N GLU A 86 24.33 0.92 4.54
CA GLU A 86 24.62 2.08 3.71
C GLU A 86 23.72 3.29 4.00
N MET A 87 22.67 3.11 4.78
CA MET A 87 21.73 4.18 5.10
C MET A 87 22.41 5.35 5.84
N GLY A 88 22.01 6.57 5.48
CA GLY A 88 22.56 7.80 6.05
C GLY A 88 23.95 8.19 5.52
N ARG A 89 24.38 7.58 4.41
CA ARG A 89 25.67 7.84 3.78
C ARG A 89 25.57 8.49 2.41
N GLU A 90 24.40 8.99 2.05
CA GLU A 90 24.11 9.48 0.69
C GLU A 90 24.41 8.42 -0.38
N ALA A 91 24.02 7.17 -0.09
CA ALA A 91 24.21 6.06 -1.01
C ALA A 91 23.42 6.27 -2.30
N PHE A 92 23.83 5.58 -3.36
CA PHE A 92 23.21 5.73 -4.68
C PHE A 92 21.68 5.48 -4.64
N GLN A 93 20.92 6.52 -4.96
CA GLN A 93 19.46 6.53 -4.99
C GLN A 93 18.77 6.39 -3.60
N GLU A 94 19.50 6.67 -2.53
CA GLU A 94 18.94 6.74 -1.18
C GLU A 94 17.88 7.85 -1.06
N ILE A 95 16.75 7.53 -0.42
CA ILE A 95 15.72 8.51 -0.06
C ILE A 95 15.17 8.15 1.33
N ASP A 96 14.91 9.15 2.16
CA ASP A 96 14.08 9.01 3.36
C ASP A 96 12.61 8.92 2.94
N TYR A 97 12.08 7.70 2.85
CA TYR A 97 10.70 7.48 2.41
C TYR A 97 9.67 7.88 3.44
N LYS A 98 10.01 7.93 4.73
CA LYS A 98 9.09 8.45 5.75
C LYS A 98 8.88 9.94 5.57
N ALA A 99 9.95 10.69 5.32
CA ALA A 99 9.85 12.10 5.00
C ALA A 99 9.13 12.33 3.66
N PHE A 100 9.45 11.54 2.64
CA PHE A 100 8.91 11.71 1.29
C PHE A 100 7.42 11.38 1.18
N TYR A 101 6.98 10.25 1.75
CA TYR A 101 5.59 9.77 1.64
C TYR A 101 4.71 10.09 2.85
N GLY A 102 5.28 10.55 3.96
CA GLY A 102 4.57 10.68 5.24
C GLY A 102 3.33 11.58 5.21
N THR A 103 3.21 12.45 4.22
CA THR A 103 2.05 13.34 4.05
C THR A 103 0.99 12.83 3.07
N ILE A 104 1.31 11.82 2.27
CA ILE A 104 0.44 11.29 1.21
C ILE A 104 0.20 9.78 1.33
N ALA A 105 0.73 9.16 2.37
CA ALA A 105 0.46 7.75 2.67
C ALA A 105 -0.07 7.62 4.10
N LYS A 106 -0.94 6.64 4.33
CA LYS A 106 -1.47 6.33 5.66
C LYS A 106 -0.38 5.87 6.63
N ALA A 107 0.60 5.16 6.10
CA ALA A 107 1.77 4.69 6.83
C ALA A 107 2.92 4.39 5.87
N VAL A 108 4.14 4.51 6.40
CA VAL A 108 5.37 4.02 5.77
C VAL A 108 6.00 3.01 6.73
N LEU A 109 6.04 1.74 6.31
CA LEU A 109 6.56 0.63 7.09
C LEU A 109 7.94 0.25 6.56
N GLU A 110 8.93 0.17 7.44
CA GLU A 110 10.32 -0.18 7.11
C GLU A 110 10.78 -1.32 8.02
N PRO A 111 10.55 -2.59 7.63
CA PRO A 111 11.11 -3.72 8.37
C PRO A 111 12.63 -3.69 8.30
N LEU A 112 13.27 -3.86 9.46
CA LEU A 112 14.73 -3.81 9.60
C LEU A 112 15.38 -5.19 9.68
N ASN A 113 14.58 -6.24 9.57
CA ASN A 113 15.05 -7.63 9.54
C ASN A 113 14.08 -8.52 8.74
N ALA A 114 14.57 -9.63 8.24
CA ALA A 114 13.80 -10.54 7.39
C ALA A 114 12.55 -11.10 8.07
N THR A 115 12.59 -11.34 9.38
CA THR A 115 11.46 -11.90 10.14
C THR A 115 10.28 -10.93 10.24
N ASP A 116 10.51 -9.63 10.11
CA ASP A 116 9.47 -8.60 10.17
C ASP A 116 8.79 -8.34 8.84
N VAL A 117 9.37 -8.77 7.71
CA VAL A 117 8.83 -8.46 6.36
C VAL A 117 7.42 -9.01 6.17
N ALA A 118 7.18 -10.26 6.59
CA ALA A 118 5.87 -10.88 6.45
C ALA A 118 4.80 -10.15 7.29
N ARG A 119 5.15 -9.73 8.51
CA ARG A 119 4.26 -8.96 9.37
C ARG A 119 3.99 -7.56 8.80
N ALA A 120 5.02 -6.84 8.37
CA ALA A 120 4.87 -5.53 7.74
C ALA A 120 3.98 -5.60 6.50
N THR A 121 4.10 -6.66 5.69
CA THR A 121 3.23 -6.91 4.54
C THR A 121 1.77 -7.11 4.94
N ALA A 122 1.50 -7.95 5.95
CA ALA A 122 0.14 -8.18 6.44
C ALA A 122 -0.47 -6.92 7.08
N ASP A 123 0.33 -6.16 7.84
CA ASP A 123 -0.09 -4.90 8.44
C ASP A 123 -0.38 -3.85 7.35
N ALA A 124 0.44 -3.76 6.30
CA ALA A 124 0.20 -2.87 5.18
C ALA A 124 -1.13 -3.16 4.47
N LEU A 125 -1.40 -4.44 4.18
CA LEU A 125 -2.66 -4.87 3.57
C LEU A 125 -3.87 -4.56 4.46
N THR A 126 -3.73 -4.72 5.77
CA THR A 126 -4.77 -4.39 6.75
C THR A 126 -5.00 -2.87 6.82
N LEU A 127 -3.93 -2.10 6.98
CA LEU A 127 -4.00 -0.64 7.11
C LEU A 127 -4.55 0.03 5.84
N ALA A 128 -4.15 -0.44 4.66
CA ALA A 128 -4.63 0.11 3.40
C ALA A 128 -6.16 0.05 3.28
N GLN A 129 -6.79 -0.94 3.86
CA GLN A 129 -8.23 -1.18 3.80
C GLN A 129 -9.02 -0.64 5.00
N SER A 130 -8.36 -0.37 6.12
CA SER A 130 -9.01 -0.02 7.39
C SER A 130 -9.44 1.45 7.44
N GLY A 131 -10.59 1.72 8.07
CA GLY A 131 -11.13 3.08 8.17
C GLY A 131 -11.39 3.69 6.79
N ARG A 132 -10.90 4.92 6.54
CA ARG A 132 -10.82 5.45 5.18
C ARG A 132 -9.72 4.69 4.43
N PRO A 133 -10.03 3.93 3.38
CA PRO A 133 -9.00 3.26 2.59
C PRO A 133 -7.99 4.27 2.02
N GLY A 134 -6.77 3.80 1.79
CA GLY A 134 -5.72 4.67 1.27
C GLY A 134 -4.39 3.94 1.11
N PRO A 135 -3.36 4.63 0.62
CA PRO A 135 -2.07 4.03 0.32
C PRO A 135 -1.25 3.77 1.58
N VAL A 136 -0.54 2.64 1.56
CA VAL A 136 0.51 2.28 2.52
C VAL A 136 1.78 1.98 1.73
N VAL A 137 2.91 2.46 2.20
CA VAL A 137 4.21 2.21 1.60
C VAL A 137 4.98 1.21 2.48
N VAL A 138 5.58 0.20 1.86
CA VAL A 138 6.48 -0.76 2.52
C VAL A 138 7.84 -0.63 1.87
N VAL A 139 8.82 -0.26 2.66
CA VAL A 139 10.22 -0.07 2.23
C VAL A 139 11.00 -1.33 2.56
N LEU A 140 11.64 -1.91 1.57
CA LEU A 140 12.33 -3.19 1.67
C LEU A 140 13.82 -3.01 1.40
N PRO A 141 14.66 -2.90 2.45
CA PRO A 141 16.11 -2.89 2.26
C PRO A 141 16.60 -4.18 1.61
N GLU A 142 17.57 -4.06 0.70
CA GLU A 142 18.08 -5.16 -0.13
C GLU A 142 18.60 -6.32 0.73
N ASP A 143 19.47 -6.00 1.70
CA ASP A 143 20.03 -6.98 2.64
C ASP A 143 18.96 -7.65 3.54
N VAL A 144 17.88 -6.95 3.86
CA VAL A 144 16.74 -7.52 4.61
C VAL A 144 15.98 -8.54 3.75
N THR A 145 15.79 -8.27 2.46
CA THR A 145 15.08 -9.20 1.56
C THR A 145 15.93 -10.38 1.12
N GLU A 146 17.25 -10.28 1.20
CA GLU A 146 18.20 -11.36 0.90
C GLU A 146 18.49 -12.24 2.10
N ALA A 147 18.26 -11.76 3.31
CA ALA A 147 18.50 -12.52 4.53
C ALA A 147 17.51 -13.69 4.70
N ASP A 148 17.99 -14.76 5.34
CA ASP A 148 17.14 -15.90 5.71
C ASP A 148 16.19 -15.49 6.84
N GLY A 149 14.90 -15.52 6.57
CA GLY A 149 13.85 -15.26 7.57
C GLY A 149 13.56 -16.45 8.47
N GLY A 150 14.11 -17.63 8.19
CA GLY A 150 13.82 -18.87 8.92
C GLY A 150 12.34 -19.29 8.81
N ASP A 151 11.93 -20.21 9.68
CA ASP A 151 10.54 -20.65 9.79
C ASP A 151 9.70 -19.62 10.54
N ILE A 152 9.13 -18.68 9.81
CA ILE A 152 8.19 -17.69 10.37
C ILE A 152 6.75 -18.06 10.02
N ALA A 153 5.85 -17.94 10.98
CA ALA A 153 4.42 -18.00 10.69
C ALA A 153 4.02 -16.81 9.80
N ILE A 154 3.45 -17.10 8.63
CA ILE A 154 2.97 -16.05 7.73
C ILE A 154 1.68 -15.45 8.32
N PRO A 155 1.67 -14.19 8.74
CA PRO A 155 0.49 -13.59 9.34
C PRO A 155 -0.58 -13.37 8.27
N VAL A 156 -1.83 -13.62 8.65
CA VAL A 156 -2.98 -13.34 7.79
C VAL A 156 -3.40 -11.88 7.99
N PRO A 157 -3.58 -11.10 6.92
CA PRO A 157 -4.12 -9.75 7.03
C PRO A 157 -5.47 -9.78 7.76
N ARG A 158 -5.67 -8.85 8.68
CA ARG A 158 -6.94 -8.76 9.40
C ARG A 158 -8.03 -8.22 8.49
N ALA A 159 -9.27 -8.63 8.72
CA ALA A 159 -10.41 -8.02 8.05
C ALA A 159 -10.46 -6.52 8.34
N ALA A 160 -10.74 -5.73 7.31
CA ALA A 160 -10.90 -4.28 7.47
C ALA A 160 -12.06 -3.99 8.43
N THR A 161 -11.80 -3.17 9.44
CA THR A 161 -12.84 -2.68 10.32
C THR A 161 -13.56 -1.52 9.65
N THR A 162 -14.81 -1.74 9.27
CA THR A 162 -15.73 -0.67 8.86
C THR A 162 -16.57 -0.29 10.07
N GLY A 163 -16.55 1.01 10.43
CA GLY A 163 -17.46 1.51 11.45
C GLY A 163 -18.92 1.37 10.97
N GLN A 164 -19.77 0.76 11.79
CA GLN A 164 -21.20 0.77 11.56
C GLN A 164 -21.83 1.86 12.39
N ALA A 165 -22.80 2.60 11.81
CA ALA A 165 -23.57 3.55 12.57
C ALA A 165 -24.44 2.83 13.59
N SER A 166 -24.54 3.36 14.80
CA SER A 166 -25.47 2.86 15.82
C SER A 166 -26.92 3.16 15.43
N ASP A 167 -27.87 2.37 15.96
CA ASP A 167 -29.30 2.60 15.75
C ASP A 167 -29.72 4.01 16.15
N ALA A 168 -29.11 4.56 17.20
CA ALA A 168 -29.35 5.94 17.63
C ALA A 168 -28.90 6.98 16.58
N GLN A 169 -27.74 6.75 15.96
CA GLN A 169 -27.24 7.61 14.88
C GLN A 169 -28.12 7.50 13.63
N ILE A 170 -28.55 6.31 13.27
CA ILE A 170 -29.48 6.07 12.14
C ILE A 170 -30.81 6.76 12.42
N SER A 171 -31.39 6.61 13.61
CA SER A 171 -32.65 7.24 14.00
C SER A 171 -32.55 8.77 14.01
N ALA A 172 -31.43 9.31 14.49
CA ALA A 172 -31.21 10.76 14.48
C ALA A 172 -31.12 11.30 13.04
N ALA A 173 -30.42 10.61 12.14
CA ALA A 173 -30.32 10.99 10.72
C ALA A 173 -31.71 10.92 10.04
N ALA A 174 -32.49 9.87 10.28
CA ALA A 174 -33.83 9.71 9.75
C ALA A 174 -34.73 10.87 10.21
N ALA A 175 -34.70 11.21 11.50
CA ALA A 175 -35.51 12.33 12.05
C ALA A 175 -35.10 13.70 11.48
N MET A 176 -33.83 13.87 11.08
CA MET A 176 -33.38 15.08 10.38
C MET A 176 -33.93 15.15 8.95
N ILE A 177 -33.92 14.02 8.24
CA ILE A 177 -34.45 13.92 6.87
C ILE A 177 -35.96 14.19 6.88
N ASP A 178 -36.69 13.55 7.80
CA ASP A 178 -38.16 13.69 7.90
C ASP A 178 -38.62 15.13 8.22
N LYS A 179 -37.79 15.92 8.89
CA LYS A 179 -38.08 17.31 9.23
C LYS A 179 -37.67 18.32 8.14
N ALA A 180 -36.88 17.88 7.17
CA ALA A 180 -36.34 18.75 6.15
C ALA A 180 -37.35 19.02 5.05
N GLU A 181 -37.63 20.30 4.73
CA GLU A 181 -38.42 20.69 3.58
C GLU A 181 -37.72 20.44 2.24
N ARG A 182 -36.37 20.47 2.26
CA ARG A 182 -35.51 20.26 1.08
C ARG A 182 -34.31 19.44 1.47
N VAL A 183 -34.18 18.22 0.95
CA VAL A 183 -33.07 17.30 1.22
C VAL A 183 -32.08 17.34 0.06
N LEU A 184 -30.79 17.54 0.38
CA LEU A 184 -29.68 17.33 -0.54
C LEU A 184 -28.81 16.19 -0.01
N ILE A 185 -28.56 15.17 -0.84
CA ILE A 185 -27.67 14.05 -0.50
C ILE A 185 -26.40 14.17 -1.36
N ILE A 186 -25.25 14.25 -0.69
CA ILE A 186 -23.94 14.22 -1.35
C ILE A 186 -23.31 12.88 -1.05
N GLY A 187 -23.15 12.04 -2.08
CA GLY A 187 -22.50 10.74 -1.99
C GLY A 187 -21.03 10.81 -2.39
N GLY A 188 -20.15 10.15 -1.63
CA GLY A 188 -18.73 10.05 -1.93
C GLY A 188 -18.32 8.62 -2.31
N GLU A 189 -17.02 8.43 -2.56
CA GLU A 189 -16.39 7.17 -2.98
C GLU A 189 -16.67 5.96 -2.04
N LEU A 190 -16.97 6.23 -0.77
CA LEU A 190 -17.18 5.17 0.23
C LEU A 190 -18.63 4.69 0.32
N ILE A 191 -19.53 5.23 -0.48
CA ILE A 191 -20.90 4.71 -0.59
C ILE A 191 -20.85 3.41 -1.39
N LYS A 192 -21.29 2.33 -0.77
CA LYS A 192 -21.29 0.98 -1.35
C LYS A 192 -22.72 0.53 -1.62
#